data_7035d1c27920608e1a4850fc3cba7b1c
#
_entry.id   7035d1c27920608e1a4850fc3cba7b1c
#
_cell.length_a   1.000
_cell.length_b   1.000
_cell.length_c   1.000
_cell.angle_alpha   90.00
_cell.angle_beta   90.00
_cell.angle_gamma   90.00
#
_symmetry.space_group_name_H-M   'P 1'
#
loop_
_entity.id
_entity.type
_entity.pdbx_description
1 polymer ?
#
loop_
_entity_poly.entity_id
_entity_poly.type
_entity_poly.pdbx_seq_one_letter_code
_entity_poly.pdbx_strand_id
1 'polypeptide(L)'
;MKKEDLLSDEFLKQFKTGEDLYGFLAQLQKRGLEKMLEGELDAHLGYDKHEKTTKSNARNGFSNKKIKTSFGESEIQVPRDREASFNPIIVPKRQNMLDGLENVIISLYAKGMSNSDIEEQIREVYNFEVSTSTISRITDSVSSDIIAWQNRPLEAVYLIVWMDGIVFKVRENSKIINKTIYLAVGLNRDGKKEVLGMWLGKNESASFWLGVLTDLKARGVEDILITATDN
;
A
#
# COMPACT_ATOMS: atom_id res chain seq x y z
N MET A 1 -3.05 7.98 -35.42
CA MET A 1 -4.02 6.91 -35.14
C MET A 1 -4.99 7.48 -34.10
N LYS A 2 -6.27 7.55 -34.41
CA LYS A 2 -7.29 8.05 -33.46
C LYS A 2 -7.57 6.96 -32.43
N LYS A 3 -8.12 7.33 -31.26
CA LYS A 3 -8.50 6.36 -30.22
C LYS A 3 -9.46 5.28 -30.75
N GLU A 4 -10.32 5.66 -31.67
CA GLU A 4 -11.29 4.79 -32.35
C GLU A 4 -10.62 3.72 -33.21
N ASP A 5 -9.47 4.03 -33.83
CA ASP A 5 -8.70 3.08 -34.67
C ASP A 5 -8.14 1.92 -33.83
N LEU A 6 -7.78 2.17 -32.54
CA LEU A 6 -7.28 1.14 -31.61
C LEU A 6 -8.38 0.19 -31.10
N LEU A 7 -9.64 0.58 -31.22
CA LEU A 7 -10.81 -0.20 -30.81
C LEU A 7 -11.57 -0.76 -32.03
N SER A 8 -11.03 -0.62 -33.23
CA SER A 8 -11.66 -1.17 -34.44
C SER A 8 -11.57 -2.69 -34.45
N ASP A 9 -12.61 -3.34 -34.99
CA ASP A 9 -12.66 -4.79 -35.13
C ASP A 9 -11.46 -5.33 -35.94
N GLU A 10 -11.00 -4.58 -36.93
CA GLU A 10 -9.86 -4.93 -37.76
C GLU A 10 -8.55 -4.95 -36.95
N PHE A 11 -8.35 -3.97 -36.08
CA PHE A 11 -7.20 -3.92 -35.18
C PHE A 11 -7.27 -5.02 -34.12
N LEU A 12 -8.41 -5.22 -33.47
CA LEU A 12 -8.57 -6.20 -32.40
C LEU A 12 -8.44 -7.66 -32.88
N LYS A 13 -8.85 -7.95 -34.12
CA LYS A 13 -8.68 -9.28 -34.75
C LYS A 13 -7.23 -9.69 -35.02
N GLN A 14 -6.27 -8.75 -34.90
CA GLN A 14 -4.85 -9.06 -35.08
C GLN A 14 -4.30 -9.86 -33.87
N PHE A 15 -4.90 -9.75 -32.68
CA PHE A 15 -4.50 -10.51 -31.51
C PHE A 15 -5.07 -11.93 -31.58
N LYS A 16 -4.18 -12.93 -31.62
CA LYS A 16 -4.56 -14.33 -31.75
C LYS A 16 -4.58 -15.04 -30.39
N THR A 17 -3.84 -14.52 -29.43
CA THR A 17 -3.72 -15.07 -28.07
C THR A 17 -3.92 -13.98 -27.01
N GLY A 18 -4.21 -14.41 -25.78
CA GLY A 18 -4.22 -13.48 -24.65
C GLY A 18 -2.85 -12.84 -24.41
N GLU A 19 -1.75 -13.57 -24.65
CA GLU A 19 -0.39 -13.08 -24.52
C GLU A 19 -0.08 -11.94 -25.52
N ASP A 20 -0.55 -12.05 -26.75
CA ASP A 20 -0.40 -10.97 -27.76
C ASP A 20 -1.08 -9.69 -27.28
N LEU A 21 -2.29 -9.82 -26.73
CA LEU A 21 -3.05 -8.69 -26.20
C LEU A 21 -2.37 -8.09 -24.98
N TYR A 22 -1.93 -8.91 -24.01
CA TYR A 22 -1.21 -8.44 -22.83
C TYR A 22 0.11 -7.76 -23.19
N GLY A 23 0.87 -8.30 -24.12
CA GLY A 23 2.09 -7.68 -24.64
C GLY A 23 1.83 -6.30 -25.25
N PHE A 24 0.77 -6.17 -26.04
CA PHE A 24 0.35 -4.88 -26.60
C PHE A 24 -0.05 -3.88 -25.50
N LEU A 25 -0.85 -4.31 -24.50
CA LEU A 25 -1.27 -3.46 -23.38
C LEU A 25 -0.07 -2.99 -22.55
N ALA A 26 0.90 -3.86 -22.31
CA ALA A 26 2.15 -3.48 -21.64
C ALA A 26 2.94 -2.42 -22.41
N GLN A 27 3.05 -2.57 -23.74
CA GLN A 27 3.72 -1.58 -24.59
C GLN A 27 2.94 -0.24 -24.63
N LEU A 28 1.62 -0.31 -24.70
CA LEU A 28 0.76 0.88 -24.68
C LEU A 28 0.90 1.62 -23.34
N GLN A 29 0.89 0.90 -22.23
CA GLN A 29 1.09 1.47 -20.89
C GLN A 29 2.48 2.12 -20.78
N LYS A 30 3.55 1.41 -21.19
CA LYS A 30 4.92 1.94 -21.20
C LYS A 30 4.98 3.27 -21.96
N ARG A 31 4.48 3.29 -23.19
CA ARG A 31 4.51 4.49 -24.03
C ARG A 31 3.65 5.62 -23.47
N GLY A 32 2.50 5.27 -22.88
CA GLY A 32 1.63 6.21 -22.19
C GLY A 32 2.35 6.90 -21.02
N LEU A 33 2.98 6.10 -20.15
CA LEU A 33 3.75 6.60 -19.00
C LEU A 33 4.92 7.51 -19.44
N GLU A 34 5.68 7.11 -20.45
CA GLU A 34 6.77 7.91 -21.00
C GLU A 34 6.28 9.28 -21.50
N LYS A 35 5.13 9.29 -22.21
CA LYS A 35 4.53 10.55 -22.70
C LYS A 35 3.95 11.42 -21.61
N MET A 36 3.35 10.83 -20.58
CA MET A 36 2.87 11.55 -19.41
C MET A 36 4.05 12.19 -18.65
N LEU A 37 5.16 11.46 -18.47
CA LEU A 37 6.39 11.98 -17.87
C LEU A 37 7.03 13.11 -18.69
N GLU A 38 7.01 13.03 -20.01
CA GLU A 38 7.44 14.14 -20.88
C GLU A 38 6.56 15.38 -20.63
N GLY A 39 5.22 15.21 -20.54
CA GLY A 39 4.29 16.31 -20.25
C GLY A 39 4.48 16.91 -18.85
N GLU A 40 4.77 16.09 -17.84
CA GLU A 40 5.14 16.59 -16.50
C GLU A 40 6.42 17.44 -16.54
N LEU A 41 7.44 17.00 -17.30
CA LEU A 41 8.67 17.77 -17.46
C LEU A 41 8.42 19.08 -18.23
N ASP A 42 7.57 19.08 -19.26
CA ASP A 42 7.21 20.28 -20.02
C ASP A 42 6.53 21.31 -19.11
N ALA A 43 5.59 20.84 -18.26
CA ALA A 43 4.94 21.68 -17.25
C ALA A 43 5.94 22.20 -16.20
N HIS A 44 6.87 21.37 -15.72
CA HIS A 44 7.91 21.75 -14.76
C HIS A 44 8.86 22.83 -15.32
N LEU A 45 9.29 22.67 -16.56
CA LEU A 45 10.17 23.63 -17.24
C LEU A 45 9.41 24.90 -17.71
N GLY A 46 8.09 24.76 -17.97
CA GLY A 46 7.21 25.80 -18.48
C GLY A 46 7.50 26.20 -19.91
N TYR A 47 7.92 25.23 -20.74
CA TYR A 47 8.05 25.33 -22.18
C TYR A 47 8.03 23.94 -22.84
N ASP A 48 7.51 23.84 -24.05
CA ASP A 48 7.37 22.59 -24.78
C ASP A 48 8.69 22.11 -25.41
N LYS A 49 8.73 20.83 -25.78
CA LYS A 49 9.88 20.25 -26.48
C LYS A 49 10.09 20.95 -27.82
N HIS A 50 11.34 21.34 -28.11
CA HIS A 50 11.76 22.09 -29.29
C HIS A 50 11.40 23.59 -29.30
N GLU A 51 10.77 24.11 -28.25
CA GLU A 51 10.54 25.54 -28.09
C GLU A 51 11.84 26.27 -27.69
N LYS A 52 12.07 27.46 -28.25
CA LYS A 52 13.19 28.32 -27.84
C LYS A 52 12.87 28.97 -26.50
N THR A 53 13.75 28.82 -25.55
CA THR A 53 13.59 29.37 -24.20
C THR A 53 14.82 30.17 -23.77
N THR A 54 14.61 31.18 -22.94
CA THR A 54 15.66 31.92 -22.25
C THR A 54 15.89 31.42 -20.82
N LYS A 55 15.14 30.39 -20.39
CA LYS A 55 15.23 29.83 -19.03
C LYS A 55 16.54 29.09 -18.84
N SER A 56 17.11 29.13 -17.63
CA SER A 56 18.38 28.51 -17.25
C SER A 56 18.28 26.97 -17.25
N ASN A 57 17.15 26.45 -16.76
CA ASN A 57 16.94 25.02 -16.68
C ASN A 57 16.47 24.45 -18.02
N ALA A 58 17.06 23.33 -18.42
CA ALA A 58 16.81 22.69 -19.72
C ALA A 58 16.69 21.17 -19.59
N ARG A 59 16.07 20.54 -20.59
CA ARG A 59 16.01 19.07 -20.69
C ARG A 59 17.42 18.48 -20.75
N ASN A 60 17.65 17.39 -20.02
CA ASN A 60 18.95 16.72 -19.91
C ASN A 60 18.84 15.21 -20.19
N GLY A 61 18.22 14.84 -21.32
CA GLY A 61 18.06 13.45 -21.70
C GLY A 61 17.13 12.66 -20.79
N PHE A 62 17.37 11.35 -20.75
CA PHE A 62 16.52 10.38 -20.02
C PHE A 62 17.38 9.49 -19.13
N SER A 63 16.76 8.89 -18.13
CA SER A 63 17.30 7.76 -17.38
C SER A 63 16.37 6.56 -17.52
N ASN A 64 16.93 5.37 -17.66
CA ASN A 64 16.16 4.15 -17.69
C ASN A 64 15.71 3.78 -16.27
N LYS A 65 14.47 3.35 -16.13
CA LYS A 65 13.89 2.90 -14.87
C LYS A 65 13.04 1.65 -15.09
N LYS A 66 13.36 0.59 -14.36
CA LYS A 66 12.51 -0.60 -14.32
C LYS A 66 11.32 -0.36 -13.43
N ILE A 67 10.14 -0.63 -13.93
CA ILE A 67 8.86 -0.54 -13.22
C ILE A 67 8.13 -1.88 -13.28
N LYS A 68 7.35 -2.14 -12.26
CA LYS A 68 6.48 -3.32 -12.13
C LYS A 68 5.04 -2.84 -12.12
N THR A 69 4.26 -3.42 -13.03
CA THR A 69 2.87 -3.03 -13.27
C THR A 69 1.97 -4.27 -13.27
N SER A 70 0.67 -4.08 -13.36
CA SER A 70 -0.28 -5.18 -13.55
C SER A 70 -0.07 -5.98 -14.86
N PHE A 71 0.69 -5.43 -15.81
CA PHE A 71 1.04 -6.09 -17.07
C PHE A 71 2.46 -6.66 -17.08
N GLY A 72 3.13 -6.75 -15.94
CA GLY A 72 4.48 -7.27 -15.80
C GLY A 72 5.55 -6.21 -15.59
N GLU A 73 6.82 -6.60 -15.75
CA GLU A 73 7.98 -5.70 -15.64
C GLU A 73 8.28 -5.02 -16.98
N SER A 74 8.51 -3.71 -16.94
CA SER A 74 8.88 -2.92 -18.10
C SER A 74 9.98 -1.92 -17.76
N GLU A 75 10.82 -1.60 -18.74
CA GLU A 75 11.80 -0.52 -18.62
C GLU A 75 11.28 0.72 -19.34
N ILE A 76 11.14 1.83 -18.62
CA ILE A 76 10.68 3.12 -19.15
C ILE A 76 11.80 4.15 -19.15
N GLN A 77 11.67 5.15 -20.02
CA GLN A 77 12.54 6.31 -20.08
C GLN A 77 11.95 7.46 -19.27
N VAL A 78 12.60 7.81 -18.17
CA VAL A 78 12.23 8.95 -17.31
C VAL A 78 13.04 10.17 -17.73
N PRO A 79 12.40 11.26 -18.18
CA PRO A 79 13.11 12.47 -18.60
C PRO A 79 13.75 13.18 -17.41
N ARG A 80 14.80 13.94 -17.68
CA ARG A 80 15.55 14.70 -16.67
C ARG A 80 15.75 16.14 -17.10
N ASP A 81 15.84 17.02 -16.14
CA ASP A 81 16.28 18.40 -16.30
C ASP A 81 17.76 18.56 -15.92
N ARG A 82 18.37 19.67 -16.34
CA ARG A 82 19.78 19.96 -16.07
C ARG A 82 20.07 20.23 -14.61
N GLU A 83 19.13 20.86 -13.89
CA GLU A 83 19.26 21.22 -12.48
C GLU A 83 18.87 20.08 -11.53
N ALA A 84 18.44 18.92 -12.04
CA ALA A 84 17.96 17.77 -11.28
C ALA A 84 16.80 18.09 -10.30
N SER A 85 16.09 19.17 -10.56
CA SER A 85 14.98 19.67 -9.77
C SER A 85 13.65 18.97 -10.09
N PHE A 86 13.53 18.36 -11.27
CA PHE A 86 12.34 17.63 -11.69
C PHE A 86 12.08 16.41 -10.79
N ASN A 87 10.88 16.37 -10.25
CA ASN A 87 10.41 15.27 -9.43
C ASN A 87 9.07 14.76 -9.96
N PRO A 88 9.07 13.68 -10.77
CA PRO A 88 7.87 13.16 -11.39
C PRO A 88 6.87 12.65 -10.36
N ILE A 89 5.59 12.92 -10.60
CA ILE A 89 4.46 12.53 -9.75
C ILE A 89 3.96 11.14 -10.16
N ILE A 90 3.84 10.89 -11.48
CA ILE A 90 3.27 9.64 -12.02
C ILE A 90 4.16 8.44 -11.71
N VAL A 91 5.48 8.62 -11.75
CA VAL A 91 6.46 7.59 -11.41
C VAL A 91 7.51 8.16 -10.46
N PRO A 92 7.21 8.28 -9.16
CA PRO A 92 8.10 8.90 -8.16
C PRO A 92 9.49 8.27 -8.15
N LYS A 93 10.52 9.08 -7.87
CA LYS A 93 11.95 8.68 -8.02
C LYS A 93 12.32 7.35 -7.35
N ARG A 94 11.74 7.00 -6.23
CA ARG A 94 12.08 5.79 -5.46
C ARG A 94 11.04 4.67 -5.54
N GLN A 95 9.94 4.89 -6.24
CA GLN A 95 8.88 3.91 -6.41
C GLN A 95 9.06 3.18 -7.73
N ASN A 96 9.07 1.86 -7.72
CA ASN A 96 9.18 1.02 -8.89
C ASN A 96 7.97 0.09 -9.09
N MET A 97 7.03 0.08 -8.15
CA MET A 97 5.74 -0.62 -8.27
C MET A 97 4.63 0.39 -8.53
N LEU A 98 3.84 0.14 -9.55
CA LEU A 98 2.71 0.96 -9.97
C LEU A 98 1.40 0.17 -9.84
N ASP A 99 0.29 0.77 -10.23
CA ASP A 99 -1.04 0.14 -10.31
C ASP A 99 -1.54 -0.48 -8.99
N GLY A 100 -1.08 0.05 -7.85
CA GLY A 100 -1.51 -0.44 -6.53
C GLY A 100 -0.95 -1.80 -6.13
N LEU A 101 0.11 -2.29 -6.77
CA LEU A 101 0.74 -3.57 -6.44
C LEU A 101 1.21 -3.65 -4.98
N GLU A 102 1.63 -2.55 -4.39
CA GLU A 102 1.97 -2.50 -2.96
C GLU A 102 0.74 -2.81 -2.09
N ASN A 103 -0.45 -2.31 -2.47
CA ASN A 103 -1.70 -2.61 -1.77
C ASN A 103 -2.11 -4.08 -1.91
N VAL A 104 -1.81 -4.71 -3.06
CA VAL A 104 -2.02 -6.16 -3.23
C VAL A 104 -1.15 -6.94 -2.25
N ILE A 105 0.14 -6.60 -2.14
CA ILE A 105 1.07 -7.22 -1.19
C ILE A 105 0.57 -7.07 0.25
N ILE A 106 0.16 -5.87 0.65
CA ILE A 106 -0.40 -5.59 1.97
C ILE A 106 -1.68 -6.43 2.21
N SER A 107 -2.56 -6.53 1.22
CA SER A 107 -3.79 -7.34 1.32
C SER A 107 -3.51 -8.83 1.50
N LEU A 108 -2.54 -9.38 0.76
CA LEU A 108 -2.13 -10.78 0.89
C LEU A 108 -1.51 -11.05 2.28
N TYR A 109 -0.66 -10.14 2.74
CA TYR A 109 -0.06 -10.21 4.07
C TYR A 109 -1.13 -10.15 5.18
N ALA A 110 -2.10 -9.24 5.07
CA ALA A 110 -3.23 -9.13 6.01
C ALA A 110 -4.13 -10.38 6.04
N LYS A 111 -4.12 -11.20 4.98
CA LYS A 111 -4.79 -12.50 4.94
C LYS A 111 -3.97 -13.63 5.58
N GLY A 112 -2.78 -13.34 6.11
CA GLY A 112 -1.92 -14.29 6.82
C GLY A 112 -0.91 -15.03 5.93
N MET A 113 -0.71 -14.62 4.69
CA MET A 113 0.32 -15.21 3.83
C MET A 113 1.72 -14.86 4.33
N SER A 114 2.65 -15.81 4.27
CA SER A 114 4.06 -15.54 4.54
C SER A 114 4.70 -14.72 3.40
N ASN A 115 5.84 -14.07 3.68
CA ASN A 115 6.54 -13.31 2.64
C ASN A 115 6.95 -14.20 1.45
N SER A 116 7.27 -15.47 1.67
CA SER A 116 7.59 -16.42 0.61
C SER A 116 6.36 -16.79 -0.23
N ASP A 117 5.21 -17.00 0.40
CA ASP A 117 3.97 -17.28 -0.31
C ASP A 117 3.52 -16.09 -1.15
N ILE A 118 3.71 -14.86 -0.62
CA ILE A 118 3.42 -13.62 -1.35
C ILE A 118 4.35 -13.46 -2.57
N GLU A 119 5.66 -13.76 -2.41
CA GLU A 119 6.62 -13.74 -3.51
C GLU A 119 6.19 -14.70 -4.63
N GLU A 120 5.83 -15.94 -4.26
CA GLU A 120 5.34 -16.95 -5.20
C GLU A 120 4.06 -16.49 -5.90
N GLN A 121 3.07 -16.02 -5.15
CA GLN A 121 1.80 -15.55 -5.68
C GLN A 121 1.96 -14.37 -6.66
N ILE A 122 2.84 -13.40 -6.34
CA ILE A 122 3.12 -12.26 -7.23
C ILE A 122 3.80 -12.74 -8.51
N ARG A 123 4.75 -13.68 -8.43
CA ARG A 123 5.42 -14.25 -9.58
C ARG A 123 4.44 -14.99 -10.51
N GLU A 124 3.53 -15.77 -9.93
CA GLU A 124 2.53 -16.53 -10.71
C GLU A 124 1.53 -15.62 -11.41
N VAL A 125 1.03 -14.59 -10.71
CA VAL A 125 -0.06 -13.74 -11.23
C VAL A 125 0.46 -12.65 -12.18
N TYR A 126 1.60 -12.03 -11.85
CA TYR A 126 2.10 -10.85 -12.56
C TYR A 126 3.38 -11.09 -13.36
N ASN A 127 3.93 -12.31 -13.32
CA ASN A 127 5.12 -12.72 -14.08
C ASN A 127 6.36 -11.82 -13.84
N PHE A 128 6.57 -11.39 -12.58
CA PHE A 128 7.81 -10.73 -12.15
C PHE A 128 8.15 -11.11 -10.70
N GLU A 129 9.41 -10.93 -10.33
CA GLU A 129 9.91 -11.26 -9.00
C GLU A 129 9.86 -10.05 -8.05
N VAL A 130 9.46 -10.30 -6.81
CA VAL A 130 9.54 -9.35 -5.69
C VAL A 130 10.27 -10.03 -4.57
N SER A 131 11.41 -9.51 -4.14
CA SER A 131 12.15 -10.13 -3.04
C SER A 131 11.39 -10.05 -1.71
N THR A 132 11.58 -11.05 -0.85
CA THR A 132 11.00 -11.07 0.50
C THR A 132 11.38 -9.84 1.32
N SER A 133 12.56 -9.26 1.10
CA SER A 133 12.99 -8.00 1.73
C SER A 133 12.16 -6.79 1.24
N THR A 134 11.76 -6.78 -0.04
CA THR A 134 10.87 -5.73 -0.56
C THR A 134 9.48 -5.88 0.02
N ILE A 135 8.97 -7.11 0.15
CA ILE A 135 7.69 -7.40 0.79
C ILE A 135 7.71 -6.93 2.24
N SER A 136 8.76 -7.28 3.03
CA SER A 136 8.91 -6.78 4.41
C SER A 136 8.87 -5.25 4.46
N ARG A 137 9.61 -4.57 3.59
CA ARG A 137 9.61 -3.10 3.56
C ARG A 137 8.23 -2.52 3.25
N ILE A 138 7.47 -3.14 2.36
CA ILE A 138 6.11 -2.71 2.02
C ILE A 138 5.16 -2.96 3.20
N THR A 139 5.23 -4.12 3.83
CA THR A 139 4.39 -4.43 5.00
C THR A 139 4.77 -3.57 6.22
N ASP A 140 6.04 -3.25 6.40
CA ASP A 140 6.50 -2.35 7.46
C ASP A 140 6.00 -0.90 7.26
N SER A 141 5.74 -0.49 6.02
CA SER A 141 5.24 0.87 5.73
C SER A 141 3.86 1.16 6.33
N VAL A 142 3.03 0.13 6.58
CA VAL A 142 1.73 0.31 7.24
C VAL A 142 1.83 0.46 8.76
N SER A 143 3.02 0.31 9.36
CA SER A 143 3.20 0.44 10.82
C SER A 143 2.78 1.80 11.34
N SER A 144 3.04 2.88 10.59
CA SER A 144 2.60 4.24 10.95
C SER A 144 1.09 4.37 10.98
N ASP A 145 0.40 3.74 10.01
CA ASP A 145 -1.06 3.78 9.92
C ASP A 145 -1.70 2.95 11.04
N ILE A 146 -1.08 1.82 11.40
CA ILE A 146 -1.49 0.99 12.55
C ILE A 146 -1.36 1.80 13.84
N ILE A 147 -0.24 2.50 14.05
CA ILE A 147 -0.02 3.36 15.22
C ILE A 147 -1.05 4.51 15.25
N ALA A 148 -1.28 5.17 14.12
CA ALA A 148 -2.28 6.24 14.02
C ALA A 148 -3.69 5.71 14.32
N TRP A 149 -4.04 4.54 13.78
CA TRP A 149 -5.32 3.89 14.07
C TRP A 149 -5.46 3.51 15.54
N GLN A 150 -4.41 2.95 16.16
CA GLN A 150 -4.40 2.56 17.56
C GLN A 150 -4.60 3.78 18.49
N ASN A 151 -4.04 4.94 18.11
CA ASN A 151 -4.13 6.18 18.91
C ASN A 151 -5.27 7.12 18.48
N ARG A 152 -6.14 6.71 17.57
CA ARG A 152 -7.23 7.56 17.10
C ARG A 152 -8.18 7.94 18.24
N PRO A 153 -8.82 9.12 18.19
CA PRO A 153 -9.91 9.48 19.09
C PRO A 153 -11.05 8.46 19.00
N LEU A 154 -11.70 8.20 20.11
CA LEU A 154 -12.84 7.31 20.25
C LEU A 154 -14.10 8.11 20.63
N GLU A 155 -15.26 7.48 20.50
CA GLU A 155 -16.51 8.08 20.98
C GLU A 155 -16.55 8.15 22.50
N ALA A 156 -17.25 9.14 23.05
CA ALA A 156 -17.33 9.34 24.47
C ALA A 156 -18.08 8.21 25.21
N VAL A 157 -19.03 7.54 24.53
CA VAL A 157 -19.88 6.53 25.18
C VAL A 157 -20.03 5.28 24.32
N TYR A 158 -19.79 4.13 24.95
CA TYR A 158 -20.04 2.81 24.35
C TYR A 158 -21.10 2.07 25.18
N LEU A 159 -22.09 1.46 24.49
CA LEU A 159 -23.16 0.71 25.11
C LEU A 159 -22.64 -0.62 25.71
N ILE A 160 -21.80 -1.31 24.94
CA ILE A 160 -21.16 -2.56 25.36
C ILE A 160 -19.71 -2.54 24.88
N VAL A 161 -18.79 -2.96 25.73
CA VAL A 161 -17.39 -3.24 25.36
C VAL A 161 -17.06 -4.68 25.73
N TRP A 162 -16.70 -5.47 24.71
CA TRP A 162 -16.15 -6.82 24.87
C TRP A 162 -14.64 -6.73 24.96
N MET A 163 -14.05 -7.36 25.92
CA MET A 163 -12.61 -7.46 26.12
C MET A 163 -12.21 -8.93 26.22
N ASP A 164 -11.32 -9.35 25.33
CA ASP A 164 -10.91 -10.76 25.19
C ASP A 164 -9.43 -10.87 24.82
N GLY A 165 -8.80 -11.99 25.17
CA GLY A 165 -7.41 -12.30 24.92
C GLY A 165 -7.23 -13.41 23.88
N ILE A 166 -6.59 -13.13 22.76
CA ILE A 166 -6.25 -14.12 21.73
C ILE A 166 -4.81 -14.57 21.90
N VAL A 167 -4.60 -15.85 22.20
CA VAL A 167 -3.27 -16.46 22.36
C VAL A 167 -2.75 -16.92 20.99
N PHE A 168 -1.53 -16.51 20.67
CA PHE A 168 -0.87 -16.92 19.44
C PHE A 168 0.61 -17.27 19.68
N LYS A 169 1.18 -18.07 18.78
CA LYS A 169 2.57 -18.52 18.86
C LYS A 169 3.47 -17.58 18.06
N VAL A 170 4.53 -17.08 18.68
CA VAL A 170 5.54 -16.23 18.03
C VAL A 170 6.90 -16.89 18.15
N ARG A 171 7.70 -16.79 17.09
CA ARG A 171 9.12 -17.17 17.16
C ARG A 171 9.93 -15.95 17.63
N GLU A 172 10.49 -16.02 18.81
CA GLU A 172 11.35 -14.98 19.38
C GLU A 172 12.65 -15.63 19.89
N ASN A 173 13.80 -15.10 19.49
CA ASN A 173 15.12 -15.65 19.83
C ASN A 173 15.25 -17.16 19.56
N SER A 174 14.82 -17.61 18.39
CA SER A 174 14.79 -19.02 17.96
C SER A 174 13.94 -19.96 18.81
N LYS A 175 13.11 -19.45 19.72
CA LYS A 175 12.14 -20.20 20.52
C LYS A 175 10.72 -19.82 20.16
N ILE A 176 9.83 -20.81 20.22
CA ILE A 176 8.39 -20.56 20.08
C ILE A 176 7.85 -20.24 21.46
N ILE A 177 7.28 -19.05 21.58
CA ILE A 177 6.63 -18.58 22.81
C ILE A 177 5.17 -18.21 22.53
N ASN A 178 4.31 -18.37 23.52
CA ASN A 178 2.95 -17.87 23.45
C ASN A 178 2.93 -16.39 23.82
N LYS A 179 2.25 -15.58 23.01
CA LYS A 179 1.90 -14.19 23.35
C LYS A 179 0.40 -14.02 23.28
N THR A 180 -0.14 -13.12 24.07
CA THR A 180 -1.56 -12.78 24.04
C THR A 180 -1.74 -11.38 23.51
N ILE A 181 -2.61 -11.24 22.52
CA ILE A 181 -3.16 -9.95 22.10
C ILE A 181 -4.51 -9.80 22.77
N TYR A 182 -4.66 -8.75 23.54
CA TYR A 182 -5.93 -8.37 24.14
C TYR A 182 -6.64 -7.40 23.21
N LEU A 183 -7.90 -7.68 22.93
CA LEU A 183 -8.75 -6.94 22.01
C LEU A 183 -9.91 -6.31 22.77
N ALA A 184 -10.18 -5.05 22.52
CA ALA A 184 -11.43 -4.41 22.94
C ALA A 184 -12.29 -4.06 21.72
N VAL A 185 -13.56 -4.52 21.75
CA VAL A 185 -14.56 -4.24 20.72
C VAL A 185 -15.71 -3.49 21.37
N GLY A 186 -16.02 -2.30 20.90
CA GLY A 186 -17.11 -1.45 21.40
C GLY A 186 -18.33 -1.47 20.50
N LEU A 187 -19.53 -1.43 21.09
CA LEU A 187 -20.78 -1.13 20.43
C LEU A 187 -21.12 0.34 20.71
N ASN A 188 -21.11 1.18 19.69
CA ASN A 188 -21.41 2.58 19.84
C ASN A 188 -22.94 2.87 19.90
N ARG A 189 -23.33 4.13 20.06
CA ARG A 189 -24.74 4.56 20.15
C ARG A 189 -25.54 4.32 18.88
N ASP A 190 -24.87 4.27 17.73
CA ASP A 190 -25.48 3.98 16.43
C ASP A 190 -25.71 2.48 16.19
N GLY A 191 -25.36 1.62 17.15
CA GLY A 191 -25.45 0.17 17.02
C GLY A 191 -24.34 -0.47 16.16
N LYS A 192 -23.25 0.27 15.89
CA LYS A 192 -22.12 -0.24 15.14
C LYS A 192 -21.05 -0.78 16.07
N LYS A 193 -20.49 -1.94 15.70
CA LYS A 193 -19.32 -2.51 16.36
C LYS A 193 -18.04 -1.97 15.75
N GLU A 194 -17.10 -1.60 16.60
CA GLU A 194 -15.75 -1.21 16.18
C GLU A 194 -14.69 -1.77 17.12
N VAL A 195 -13.51 -2.04 16.58
CA VAL A 195 -12.35 -2.43 17.38
C VAL A 195 -11.76 -1.17 18.00
N LEU A 196 -11.76 -1.07 19.33
CA LEU A 196 -11.27 0.10 20.05
C LEU A 196 -9.74 0.12 20.13
N GLY A 197 -9.13 -1.05 20.23
CA GLY A 197 -7.69 -1.19 20.27
C GLY A 197 -7.23 -2.62 20.47
N MET A 198 -5.90 -2.82 20.38
CA MET A 198 -5.21 -4.07 20.61
C MET A 198 -3.98 -3.83 21.48
N TRP A 199 -3.79 -4.63 22.50
CA TRP A 199 -2.66 -4.49 23.43
C TRP A 199 -1.96 -5.83 23.61
N LEU A 200 -0.63 -5.82 23.56
CA LEU A 200 0.19 -6.98 23.87
C LEU A 200 0.44 -7.06 25.37
N GLY A 201 0.07 -8.19 25.98
CA GLY A 201 0.33 -8.46 27.39
C GLY A 201 0.95 -9.83 27.60
N LYS A 202 1.79 -9.96 28.64
CA LYS A 202 2.35 -11.26 29.03
C LYS A 202 1.37 -12.05 29.88
N ASN A 203 0.64 -11.36 30.74
CA ASN A 203 -0.34 -11.94 31.67
C ASN A 203 -1.56 -11.04 31.75
N GLU A 204 -2.71 -11.64 31.84
CA GLU A 204 -3.93 -10.95 32.16
C GLU A 204 -3.93 -10.62 33.67
N SER A 205 -3.98 -9.35 34.01
CA SER A 205 -3.98 -8.87 35.38
C SER A 205 -4.83 -7.61 35.51
N ALA A 206 -5.31 -7.34 36.72
CA ALA A 206 -6.06 -6.12 36.98
C ALA A 206 -5.28 -4.84 36.60
N SER A 207 -3.97 -4.83 36.80
CA SER A 207 -3.12 -3.70 36.42
C SER A 207 -3.01 -3.55 34.90
N PHE A 208 -3.01 -4.66 34.17
CA PHE A 208 -3.03 -4.63 32.71
C PHE A 208 -4.33 -4.01 32.17
N TRP A 209 -5.47 -4.49 32.68
CA TRP A 209 -6.78 -3.95 32.29
C TRP A 209 -6.98 -2.49 32.69
N LEU A 210 -6.43 -2.10 33.85
CA LEU A 210 -6.41 -0.69 34.24
C LEU A 210 -5.63 0.16 33.22
N GLY A 211 -4.53 -0.36 32.72
CA GLY A 211 -3.77 0.30 31.62
C GLY A 211 -4.60 0.45 30.34
N VAL A 212 -5.32 -0.60 29.93
CA VAL A 212 -6.21 -0.58 28.77
C VAL A 212 -7.33 0.47 28.94
N LEU A 213 -8.01 0.46 30.09
CA LEU A 213 -9.07 1.43 30.39
C LEU A 213 -8.55 2.86 30.45
N THR A 214 -7.32 3.05 30.97
CA THR A 214 -6.66 4.36 30.99
C THR A 214 -6.36 4.86 29.58
N ASP A 215 -5.91 3.98 28.67
CA ASP A 215 -5.69 4.31 27.26
C ASP A 215 -7.00 4.68 26.56
N LEU A 216 -8.07 3.89 26.74
CA LEU A 216 -9.39 4.20 26.21
C LEU A 216 -9.88 5.57 26.69
N LYS A 217 -9.71 5.87 27.97
CA LYS A 217 -10.07 7.18 28.54
C LYS A 217 -9.24 8.32 27.94
N ALA A 218 -7.94 8.13 27.79
CA ALA A 218 -7.05 9.13 27.16
C ALA A 218 -7.43 9.43 25.72
N ARG A 219 -8.07 8.47 25.04
CA ARG A 219 -8.54 8.60 23.66
C ARG A 219 -9.99 9.11 23.55
N GLY A 220 -10.61 9.47 24.66
CA GLY A 220 -11.90 10.16 24.68
C GLY A 220 -13.08 9.34 25.22
N VAL A 221 -12.90 8.08 25.63
CA VAL A 221 -13.99 7.29 26.22
C VAL A 221 -14.28 7.80 27.64
N GLU A 222 -15.50 8.26 27.86
CA GLU A 222 -15.97 8.79 29.15
C GLU A 222 -16.79 7.75 29.92
N ASP A 223 -17.59 6.94 29.20
CA ASP A 223 -18.51 5.97 29.82
C ASP A 223 -18.66 4.68 29.02
N ILE A 224 -18.75 3.55 29.73
CA ILE A 224 -19.05 2.22 29.19
C ILE A 224 -20.17 1.62 30.03
N LEU A 225 -21.36 1.42 29.42
CA LEU A 225 -22.53 0.96 30.17
C LEU A 225 -22.43 -0.52 30.61
N ILE A 226 -21.91 -1.37 29.72
CA ILE A 226 -21.74 -2.82 29.99
C ILE A 226 -20.36 -3.24 29.50
N THR A 227 -19.61 -3.92 30.34
CA THR A 227 -18.34 -4.57 29.99
C THR A 227 -18.53 -6.08 30.05
N ALA A 228 -18.17 -6.78 28.99
CA ALA A 228 -18.15 -8.23 28.91
C ALA A 228 -16.69 -8.71 28.83
N THR A 229 -16.27 -9.52 29.76
CA THR A 229 -14.93 -10.13 29.81
C THR A 229 -15.09 -11.63 29.93
N ASP A 230 -14.12 -12.39 29.42
CA ASP A 230 -14.01 -13.82 29.71
C ASP A 230 -13.50 -14.03 31.12
N ASN A 231 -13.93 -15.15 31.73
CA ASN A 231 -13.68 -15.45 33.15
C ASN A 231 -12.53 -16.45 33.26
#